data_3388b4a6f995649efda05b020f312be5
#
_entry.id   3388b4a6f995649efda05b020f312be5
#
_cell.length_a   1.000
_cell.length_b   1.000
_cell.length_c   1.000
_cell.angle_alpha   90.00
_cell.angle_beta   90.00
_cell.angle_gamma   90.00
#
_symmetry.space_group_name_H-M   'P 1'
#
loop_
_entity.id
_entity.type
_entity.pdbx_description
1 polymer ?
#
loop_
_entity_poly.entity_id
_entity_poly.type
_entity_poly.pdbx_seq_one_letter_code
_entity_poly.pdbx_strand_id
1 'polypeptide(L)'
;MASLLKNHPEIQHTVSATTRAPREGEKDGINYHFMSVADFEDHLAHDRIVEHTQYCGNYYGTLRSEIETRMERGIPVILVIEVEGAGNIKKMYPGATTIFVLPPDMQELERRLRNRGTEDEATIQRRLERAKTEIANSVDYDEHVVNVQVETCAESLYSIIQFRLQHGKDE
;
A
#
# COMPACT_ATOMS: atom_id res chain seq x y z
N MET A 1 -4.90 7.11 3.96
CA MET A 1 -3.51 7.33 4.46
C MET A 1 -3.31 8.76 4.96
N ALA A 2 -3.50 9.82 4.14
CA ALA A 2 -3.19 11.19 4.58
C ALA A 2 -3.83 11.59 5.92
N SER A 3 -5.11 11.25 6.16
CA SER A 3 -5.80 11.51 7.44
C SER A 3 -5.14 10.74 8.60
N LEU A 4 -4.84 9.46 8.42
CA LEU A 4 -4.17 8.63 9.43
C LEU A 4 -2.81 9.21 9.83
N LEU A 5 -1.94 9.48 8.87
CA LEU A 5 -0.59 9.98 9.15
C LEU A 5 -0.57 11.42 9.71
N LYS A 6 -1.58 12.23 9.36
CA LYS A 6 -1.74 13.58 9.93
C LYS A 6 -2.09 13.54 11.41
N ASN A 7 -2.99 12.61 11.79
CA ASN A 7 -3.47 12.49 13.18
C ASN A 7 -2.50 11.68 14.07
N HIS A 8 -1.72 10.78 13.46
CA HIS A 8 -0.84 9.83 14.14
C HIS A 8 0.58 9.87 13.53
N PRO A 9 1.36 10.93 13.82
CA PRO A 9 2.69 11.14 13.24
C PRO A 9 3.75 10.12 13.72
N GLU A 10 3.46 9.36 14.76
CA GLU A 10 4.30 8.26 15.26
C GLU A 10 4.32 7.06 14.29
N ILE A 11 3.35 6.98 13.35
CA ILE A 11 3.27 5.96 12.32
C ILE A 11 3.86 6.53 11.03
N GLN A 12 4.64 5.75 10.32
CA GLN A 12 5.20 6.16 9.04
C GLN A 12 4.79 5.21 7.92
N HIS A 13 4.66 5.72 6.71
CA HIS A 13 4.52 4.91 5.52
C HIS A 13 5.85 4.82 4.77
N THR A 14 6.02 3.78 3.96
CA THR A 14 7.16 3.66 3.05
C THR A 14 7.01 4.62 1.87
N VAL A 15 8.13 5.15 1.38
CA VAL A 15 8.20 5.84 0.10
C VAL A 15 8.52 4.79 -0.97
N SER A 16 7.60 4.59 -1.91
CA SER A 16 7.78 3.60 -2.99
C SER A 16 8.83 4.06 -3.99
N ALA A 17 9.56 3.11 -4.56
CA ALA A 17 10.42 3.32 -5.72
C ALA A 17 9.61 3.24 -7.02
N THR A 18 10.00 4.00 -8.05
CA THR A 18 9.40 3.91 -9.37
C THR A 18 10.38 4.28 -10.49
N THR A 19 10.17 3.66 -11.65
CA THR A 19 10.90 4.02 -12.90
C THR A 19 10.16 5.07 -13.72
N ARG A 20 8.97 5.49 -13.28
CA ARG A 20 8.24 6.61 -13.90
C ARG A 20 8.96 7.93 -13.64
N ALA A 21 9.06 8.75 -14.66
CA ALA A 21 9.59 10.11 -14.49
C ALA A 21 8.74 10.93 -13.48
N PRO A 22 9.36 11.79 -12.66
CA PRO A 22 8.64 12.70 -11.77
C PRO A 22 7.65 13.59 -12.53
N ARG A 23 6.47 13.82 -11.93
CA ARG A 23 5.54 14.85 -12.40
C ARG A 23 5.90 16.21 -11.82
N GLU A 24 5.31 17.25 -12.38
CA GLU A 24 5.47 18.61 -11.82
C GLU A 24 5.07 18.63 -10.33
N GLY A 25 5.94 19.18 -9.49
CA GLY A 25 5.76 19.25 -8.03
C GLY A 25 6.13 18.00 -7.25
N GLU A 26 6.37 16.85 -7.89
CA GLU A 26 6.87 15.66 -7.19
C GLU A 26 8.36 15.77 -6.86
N LYS A 27 8.74 15.28 -5.68
CA LYS A 27 10.12 15.32 -5.17
C LYS A 27 10.62 13.92 -4.85
N ASP A 28 11.89 13.66 -5.26
CA ASP A 28 12.57 12.42 -4.93
C ASP A 28 12.72 12.22 -3.43
N GLY A 29 12.55 10.98 -2.96
CA GLY A 29 12.58 10.61 -1.55
C GLY A 29 11.38 11.09 -0.72
N ILE A 30 10.42 11.81 -1.34
CA ILE A 30 9.19 12.28 -0.67
C ILE A 30 7.96 11.65 -1.30
N ASN A 31 7.76 11.83 -2.60
CA ASN A 31 6.62 11.24 -3.30
C ASN A 31 6.92 9.83 -3.79
N TYR A 32 8.12 9.65 -4.32
CA TYR A 32 8.72 8.38 -4.74
C TYR A 32 10.24 8.48 -4.64
N HIS A 33 10.90 7.32 -4.59
CA HIS A 33 12.30 7.19 -4.99
C HIS A 33 12.31 6.97 -6.50
N PHE A 34 12.61 8.03 -7.25
CA PHE A 34 12.67 7.97 -8.71
C PHE A 34 14.01 7.41 -9.17
N MET A 35 13.98 6.37 -10.00
CA MET A 35 15.19 5.72 -10.47
C MET A 35 15.06 5.24 -11.92
N SER A 36 16.18 4.92 -12.55
CA SER A 36 16.16 4.33 -13.88
C SER A 36 15.68 2.89 -13.83
N VAL A 37 15.26 2.34 -14.98
CA VAL A 37 14.93 0.91 -15.11
C VAL A 37 16.12 0.05 -14.72
N ALA A 38 17.33 0.41 -15.16
CA ALA A 38 18.55 -0.34 -14.85
C ALA A 38 18.84 -0.36 -13.34
N ASP A 39 18.66 0.77 -12.63
CA ASP A 39 18.83 0.83 -11.18
C ASP A 39 17.77 0.01 -10.45
N PHE A 40 16.52 0.04 -10.93
CA PHE A 40 15.44 -0.76 -10.34
C PHE A 40 15.72 -2.26 -10.51
N GLU A 41 16.15 -2.69 -11.68
CA GLU A 41 16.51 -4.08 -11.96
C GLU A 41 17.76 -4.52 -11.16
N ASP A 42 18.74 -3.64 -10.98
CA ASP A 42 19.87 -3.89 -10.07
C ASP A 42 19.40 -4.06 -8.62
N HIS A 43 18.45 -3.25 -8.16
CA HIS A 43 17.86 -3.39 -6.83
C HIS A 43 17.09 -4.72 -6.66
N LEU A 44 16.39 -5.17 -7.70
CA LEU A 44 15.73 -6.48 -7.72
C LEU A 44 16.76 -7.61 -7.66
N ALA A 45 17.80 -7.56 -8.47
CA ALA A 45 18.84 -8.59 -8.54
C ALA A 45 19.62 -8.77 -7.21
N HIS A 46 19.63 -7.74 -6.36
CA HIS A 46 20.30 -7.75 -5.06
C HIS A 46 19.32 -7.80 -3.86
N ASP A 47 18.08 -8.23 -4.07
CA ASP A 47 17.05 -8.35 -3.03
C ASP A 47 16.81 -7.06 -2.23
N ARG A 48 17.06 -5.89 -2.83
CA ARG A 48 16.84 -4.57 -2.21
C ARG A 48 15.42 -4.03 -2.37
N ILE A 49 14.60 -4.70 -3.19
CA ILE A 49 13.16 -4.46 -3.32
C ILE A 49 12.41 -5.67 -2.77
N VAL A 50 11.48 -5.45 -1.85
CA VAL A 50 10.75 -6.51 -1.14
C VAL A 50 9.46 -6.93 -1.83
N GLU A 51 8.86 -6.04 -2.60
CA GLU A 51 7.70 -6.29 -3.46
C GLU A 51 7.73 -5.31 -4.63
N HIS A 52 7.21 -5.70 -5.77
CA HIS A 52 7.07 -4.82 -6.92
C HIS A 52 5.91 -5.23 -7.82
N THR A 53 5.45 -4.26 -8.61
CA THR A 53 4.48 -4.45 -9.68
C THR A 53 4.87 -3.62 -10.90
N GLN A 54 4.30 -3.95 -12.05
CA GLN A 54 4.45 -3.16 -13.26
C GLN A 54 3.11 -2.57 -13.66
N TYR A 55 3.06 -1.25 -13.86
CA TYR A 55 1.87 -0.54 -14.28
C TYR A 55 2.19 0.50 -15.34
N CYS A 56 1.45 0.48 -16.47
CA CYS A 56 1.67 1.39 -17.61
C CYS A 56 3.13 1.48 -18.06
N GLY A 57 3.83 0.34 -18.12
CA GLY A 57 5.23 0.26 -18.59
C GLY A 57 6.27 0.72 -17.57
N ASN A 58 5.88 1.09 -16.36
CA ASN A 58 6.79 1.48 -15.29
C ASN A 58 6.75 0.49 -14.15
N TYR A 59 7.90 0.29 -13.49
CA TYR A 59 8.00 -0.44 -12.25
C TYR A 59 7.61 0.43 -11.06
N TYR A 60 7.02 -0.20 -10.07
CA TYR A 60 6.73 0.35 -8.73
C TYR A 60 7.09 -0.71 -7.71
N GLY A 61 7.71 -0.34 -6.61
CA GLY A 61 8.07 -1.31 -5.57
C GLY A 61 8.48 -0.64 -4.27
N THR A 62 8.68 -1.45 -3.25
CA THR A 62 9.07 -0.99 -1.93
C THR A 62 10.52 -1.38 -1.65
N LEU A 63 11.36 -0.39 -1.35
CA LEU A 63 12.74 -0.63 -0.95
C LEU A 63 12.79 -1.30 0.43
N ARG A 64 13.63 -2.32 0.57
CA ARG A 64 13.88 -3.02 1.84
C ARG A 64 14.33 -2.03 2.93
N SER A 65 15.20 -1.10 2.60
CA SER A 65 15.69 -0.07 3.52
C SER A 65 14.59 0.83 4.09
N GLU A 66 13.51 1.07 3.34
CA GLU A 66 12.35 1.84 3.79
C GLU A 66 11.63 1.15 4.97
N ILE A 67 11.63 -0.18 4.98
CA ILE A 67 11.03 -0.98 6.05
C ILE A 67 12.02 -1.14 7.20
N GLU A 68 13.20 -1.69 6.91
CA GLU A 68 14.17 -2.11 7.94
C GLU A 68 14.65 -0.94 8.80
N THR A 69 14.99 0.20 8.18
CA THR A 69 15.42 1.40 8.91
C THR A 69 14.37 1.90 9.91
N ARG A 70 13.09 1.79 9.59
CA ARG A 70 12.00 2.17 10.51
C ARG A 70 11.78 1.14 11.59
N MET A 71 11.82 -0.15 11.24
CA MET A 71 11.69 -1.24 12.21
C MET A 71 12.82 -1.22 13.24
N GLU A 72 14.07 -1.03 12.82
CA GLU A 72 15.23 -0.88 13.72
C GLU A 72 15.09 0.27 14.71
N ARG A 73 14.36 1.31 14.32
CA ARG A 73 14.05 2.47 15.17
C ARG A 73 12.79 2.29 16.02
N GLY A 74 12.13 1.13 15.95
CA GLY A 74 10.87 0.83 16.62
C GLY A 74 9.69 1.66 16.10
N ILE A 75 9.75 2.16 14.87
CA ILE A 75 8.69 2.97 14.26
C ILE A 75 7.74 2.03 13.50
N PRO A 76 6.42 2.05 13.81
CA PRO A 76 5.43 1.32 13.03
C PRO A 76 5.41 1.81 11.59
N VAL A 77 5.56 0.88 10.65
CA VAL A 77 5.61 1.20 9.21
C VAL A 77 4.43 0.61 8.48
N ILE A 78 3.80 1.43 7.64
CA ILE A 78 2.68 1.03 6.78
C ILE A 78 3.14 0.97 5.33
N LEU A 79 2.78 -0.13 4.66
CA LEU A 79 2.88 -0.29 3.22
C LEU A 79 1.49 -0.17 2.58
N VAL A 80 1.38 0.59 1.51
CA VAL A 80 0.15 0.67 0.70
C VAL A 80 0.47 0.05 -0.65
N ILE A 81 0.16 -1.23 -0.76
CA ILE A 81 0.59 -2.11 -1.85
C ILE A 81 -0.57 -2.92 -2.41
N GLU A 82 -0.37 -3.53 -3.56
CA GLU A 82 -1.31 -4.44 -4.22
C GLU A 82 -1.38 -5.79 -3.49
N VAL A 83 -2.44 -6.56 -3.73
CA VAL A 83 -2.71 -7.87 -3.06
C VAL A 83 -1.55 -8.84 -3.19
N GLU A 84 -0.95 -8.96 -4.38
CA GLU A 84 0.22 -9.82 -4.62
C GLU A 84 1.42 -9.38 -3.77
N GLY A 85 1.68 -8.05 -3.71
CA GLY A 85 2.72 -7.47 -2.87
C GLY A 85 2.50 -7.76 -1.39
N ALA A 86 1.25 -7.65 -0.91
CA ALA A 86 0.90 -7.97 0.47
C ALA A 86 1.18 -9.45 0.82
N GLY A 87 0.86 -10.38 -0.08
CA GLY A 87 1.19 -11.79 0.07
C GLY A 87 2.70 -12.05 0.15
N ASN A 88 3.50 -11.33 -0.63
CA ASN A 88 4.97 -11.44 -0.60
C ASN A 88 5.55 -10.86 0.71
N ILE A 89 5.03 -9.72 1.16
CA ILE A 89 5.40 -9.13 2.45
C ILE A 89 5.07 -10.08 3.60
N LYS A 90 3.88 -10.70 3.61
CA LYS A 90 3.50 -11.64 4.68
C LYS A 90 4.42 -12.86 4.75
N LYS A 91 4.89 -13.37 3.60
CA LYS A 91 5.89 -14.48 3.55
C LYS A 91 7.24 -14.04 4.10
N MET A 92 7.68 -12.82 3.80
CA MET A 92 8.99 -12.29 4.19
C MET A 92 9.00 -11.83 5.65
N TYR A 93 7.90 -11.27 6.11
CA TYR A 93 7.67 -10.78 7.47
C TYR A 93 6.41 -11.43 8.04
N PRO A 94 6.47 -12.67 8.57
CA PRO A 94 5.28 -13.40 9.04
C PRO A 94 4.48 -12.64 10.13
N GLY A 95 5.16 -11.84 10.96
CA GLY A 95 4.55 -10.95 11.97
C GLY A 95 3.89 -9.69 11.39
N ALA A 96 3.98 -9.44 10.09
CA ALA A 96 3.27 -8.30 9.49
C ALA A 96 1.75 -8.52 9.54
N THR A 97 1.00 -7.49 9.93
CA THR A 97 -0.47 -7.50 9.88
C THR A 97 -0.95 -7.03 8.52
N THR A 98 -1.73 -7.86 7.86
CA THR A 98 -2.37 -7.53 6.58
C THR A 98 -3.78 -6.99 6.81
N ILE A 99 -4.08 -5.81 6.28
CA ILE A 99 -5.38 -5.16 6.42
C ILE A 99 -5.95 -4.89 5.02
N PHE A 100 -7.08 -5.48 4.71
CA PHE A 100 -7.78 -5.23 3.45
C PHE A 100 -8.79 -4.10 3.63
N VAL A 101 -8.66 -3.03 2.84
CA VAL A 101 -9.57 -1.88 2.90
C VAL A 101 -10.65 -2.03 1.83
N LEU A 102 -11.88 -2.23 2.28
CA LEU A 102 -13.06 -2.45 1.44
C LEU A 102 -13.81 -1.14 1.14
N PRO A 103 -14.42 -0.98 -0.04
CA PRO A 103 -15.50 -0.02 -0.22
C PRO A 103 -16.74 -0.49 0.55
N PRO A 104 -17.73 0.40 0.83
CA PRO A 104 -19.00 -0.01 1.42
C PRO A 104 -19.74 -1.05 0.56
N ASP A 105 -19.74 -0.85 -0.75
CA ASP A 105 -20.26 -1.76 -1.76
C ASP A 105 -19.62 -1.48 -3.12
N MET A 106 -19.95 -2.30 -4.12
CA MET A 106 -19.43 -2.17 -5.48
C MET A 106 -19.96 -0.93 -6.22
N GLN A 107 -21.15 -0.45 -5.89
CA GLN A 107 -21.74 0.75 -6.49
C GLN A 107 -20.97 2.00 -6.03
N GLU A 108 -20.64 2.06 -4.75
CA GLU A 108 -19.83 3.14 -4.19
C GLU A 108 -18.41 3.13 -4.77
N LEU A 109 -17.80 1.94 -4.97
CA LEU A 109 -16.51 1.83 -5.64
C LEU A 109 -16.58 2.38 -7.06
N GLU A 110 -17.60 1.98 -7.84
CA GLU A 110 -17.80 2.48 -9.20
C GLU A 110 -17.99 4.01 -9.20
N ARG A 111 -18.81 4.54 -8.32
CA ARG A 111 -19.03 5.98 -8.17
C ARG A 111 -17.71 6.72 -7.88
N ARG A 112 -16.88 6.19 -6.98
CA ARG A 112 -15.57 6.79 -6.64
C ARG A 112 -14.61 6.75 -7.83
N LEU A 113 -14.57 5.67 -8.59
CA LEU A 113 -13.73 5.57 -9.79
C LEU A 113 -14.16 6.58 -10.85
N ARG A 114 -15.45 6.68 -11.13
CA ARG A 114 -16.00 7.65 -12.10
C ARG A 114 -15.75 9.11 -11.70
N ASN A 115 -15.91 9.42 -10.42
CA ASN A 115 -15.72 10.80 -9.91
C ASN A 115 -14.27 11.29 -9.98
N ARG A 116 -13.28 10.40 -10.13
CA ARG A 116 -11.88 10.82 -10.36
C ARG A 116 -11.68 11.46 -11.74
N GLY A 117 -12.50 11.11 -12.73
CA GLY A 117 -12.47 11.72 -14.06
C GLY A 117 -11.19 11.52 -14.87
N THR A 118 -10.32 10.63 -14.41
CA THR A 118 -8.97 10.43 -14.99
C THR A 118 -8.88 9.19 -15.90
N GLU A 119 -9.95 8.40 -15.99
CA GLU A 119 -9.93 7.09 -16.64
C GLU A 119 -11.09 6.94 -17.62
N ASP A 120 -10.85 6.20 -18.70
CA ASP A 120 -11.88 5.82 -19.65
C ASP A 120 -12.77 4.68 -19.12
N GLU A 121 -13.92 4.46 -19.75
CA GLU A 121 -14.90 3.46 -19.34
C GLU A 121 -14.30 2.04 -19.32
N ALA A 122 -13.48 1.69 -20.30
CA ALA A 122 -12.86 0.37 -20.39
C ALA A 122 -11.90 0.13 -19.21
N THR A 123 -11.20 1.16 -18.77
CA THR A 123 -10.32 1.11 -17.59
C THR A 123 -11.13 0.97 -16.31
N ILE A 124 -12.24 1.70 -16.16
CA ILE A 124 -13.15 1.60 -15.01
C ILE A 124 -13.68 0.16 -14.91
N GLN A 125 -14.17 -0.43 -16.01
CA GLN A 125 -14.69 -1.80 -16.00
C GLN A 125 -13.62 -2.82 -15.60
N ARG A 126 -12.40 -2.72 -16.14
CA ARG A 126 -11.28 -3.60 -15.74
C ARG A 126 -10.97 -3.49 -14.24
N ARG A 127 -11.01 -2.27 -13.68
CA ARG A 127 -10.79 -2.05 -12.24
C ARG A 127 -11.89 -2.65 -11.38
N LEU A 128 -13.14 -2.55 -11.81
CA LEU A 128 -14.26 -3.16 -11.10
C LEU A 128 -14.18 -4.69 -11.08
N GLU A 129 -13.86 -5.31 -12.23
CA GLU A 129 -13.67 -6.77 -12.29
C GLU A 129 -12.47 -7.22 -11.43
N ARG A 130 -11.37 -6.48 -11.49
CA ARG A 130 -10.21 -6.74 -10.62
C ARG A 130 -10.60 -6.64 -9.15
N ALA A 131 -11.32 -5.59 -8.75
CA ALA A 131 -11.77 -5.39 -7.37
C ALA A 131 -12.65 -6.54 -6.86
N LYS A 132 -13.57 -7.07 -7.69
CA LYS A 132 -14.37 -8.26 -7.33
C LYS A 132 -13.49 -9.46 -7.00
N THR A 133 -12.47 -9.70 -7.84
CA THR A 133 -11.52 -10.81 -7.65
C THR A 133 -10.68 -10.61 -6.39
N GLU A 134 -10.18 -9.39 -6.17
CA GLU A 134 -9.35 -9.05 -5.00
C GLU A 134 -10.16 -9.17 -3.70
N ILE A 135 -11.42 -8.70 -3.69
CA ILE A 135 -12.32 -8.84 -2.54
C ILE A 135 -12.61 -10.33 -2.25
N ALA A 136 -12.87 -11.14 -3.27
CA ALA A 136 -13.09 -12.56 -3.09
C ALA A 136 -11.85 -13.28 -2.52
N ASN A 137 -10.65 -12.83 -2.87
CA ASN A 137 -9.38 -13.41 -2.43
C ASN A 137 -8.84 -12.78 -1.12
N SER A 138 -9.55 -11.81 -0.55
CA SER A 138 -9.10 -11.13 0.68
C SER A 138 -9.35 -11.92 1.96
N VAL A 139 -9.94 -13.09 1.87
CA VAL A 139 -10.30 -13.92 3.04
C VAL A 139 -9.10 -14.27 3.94
N ASP A 140 -7.90 -14.33 3.38
CA ASP A 140 -6.66 -14.66 4.09
C ASP A 140 -5.99 -13.44 4.77
N TYR A 141 -6.60 -12.26 4.66
CA TYR A 141 -6.10 -11.07 5.36
C TYR A 141 -6.44 -11.14 6.84
N ASP A 142 -5.52 -10.65 7.68
CA ASP A 142 -5.69 -10.66 9.14
C ASP A 142 -6.87 -9.78 9.57
N GLU A 143 -7.12 -8.66 8.87
CA GLU A 143 -8.15 -7.69 9.22
C GLU A 143 -8.83 -7.10 7.96
N HIS A 144 -10.10 -6.70 8.12
CA HIS A 144 -10.88 -6.02 7.08
C HIS A 144 -11.46 -4.72 7.61
N VAL A 145 -11.27 -3.62 6.88
CA VAL A 145 -11.80 -2.31 7.23
C VAL A 145 -12.65 -1.75 6.10
N VAL A 146 -13.91 -1.40 6.39
CA VAL A 146 -14.79 -0.78 5.40
C VAL A 146 -14.61 0.72 5.39
N ASN A 147 -14.19 1.26 4.26
CA ASN A 147 -13.98 2.70 4.06
C ASN A 147 -15.31 3.38 3.67
N VAL A 148 -16.15 3.66 4.66
CA VAL A 148 -17.37 4.46 4.48
C VAL A 148 -17.00 5.94 4.41
N GLN A 149 -16.30 6.42 5.45
CA GLN A 149 -15.77 7.79 5.57
C GLN A 149 -14.28 7.73 5.87
N VAL A 150 -13.53 8.68 5.34
CA VAL A 150 -12.06 8.70 5.43
C VAL A 150 -11.58 8.75 6.88
N GLU A 151 -12.21 9.60 7.69
CA GLU A 151 -11.85 9.81 9.09
C GLU A 151 -12.10 8.56 9.93
N THR A 152 -13.29 7.98 9.83
CA THR A 152 -13.65 6.75 10.55
C THR A 152 -12.77 5.57 10.12
N CYS A 153 -12.48 5.46 8.84
CA CYS A 153 -11.57 4.43 8.33
C CYS A 153 -10.15 4.61 8.89
N ALA A 154 -9.66 5.85 8.97
CA ALA A 154 -8.36 6.15 9.55
C ALA A 154 -8.27 5.75 11.02
N GLU A 155 -9.30 6.05 11.83
CA GLU A 155 -9.37 5.67 13.24
C GLU A 155 -9.47 4.14 13.42
N SER A 156 -10.21 3.44 12.56
CA SER A 156 -10.27 1.97 12.57
C SER A 156 -8.90 1.36 12.29
N LEU A 157 -8.19 1.86 11.27
CA LEU A 157 -6.83 1.44 10.97
C LEU A 157 -5.88 1.69 12.15
N TYR A 158 -5.96 2.88 12.76
CA TYR A 158 -5.16 3.21 13.93
C TYR A 158 -5.42 2.25 15.11
N SER A 159 -6.69 1.97 15.40
CA SER A 159 -7.07 1.04 16.47
C SER A 159 -6.49 -0.36 16.28
N ILE A 160 -6.52 -0.88 15.04
CA ILE A 160 -5.92 -2.16 14.70
C ILE A 160 -4.41 -2.11 14.91
N ILE A 161 -3.74 -1.08 14.42
CA ILE A 161 -2.29 -0.91 14.57
C ILE A 161 -1.91 -0.89 16.05
N GLN A 162 -2.60 -0.08 16.87
CA GLN A 162 -2.33 -0.01 18.31
C GLN A 162 -2.54 -1.36 19.00
N PHE A 163 -3.63 -2.06 18.68
CA PHE A 163 -3.90 -3.38 19.24
C PHE A 163 -2.76 -4.36 18.91
N ARG A 164 -2.31 -4.40 17.66
CA ARG A 164 -1.21 -5.29 17.22
C ARG A 164 0.14 -4.92 17.83
N LEU A 165 0.44 -3.64 18.01
CA LEU A 165 1.66 -3.19 18.68
C LEU A 165 1.70 -3.57 20.17
N GLN A 166 0.53 -3.63 20.82
CA GLN A 166 0.42 -4.01 22.23
C GLN A 166 0.45 -5.53 22.44
N HIS A 167 -0.11 -6.32 21.53
CA HIS A 167 -0.34 -7.77 21.70
C HIS A 167 0.48 -8.64 20.74
N GLY A 168 1.10 -8.08 19.70
CA GLY A 168 1.89 -8.83 18.71
C GLY A 168 3.31 -9.16 19.14
N LYS A 169 3.69 -8.97 20.40
CA LYS A 169 4.99 -9.36 20.97
C LYS A 169 4.99 -10.75 21.60
N ASP A 170 3.85 -11.41 21.64
CA ASP A 170 3.65 -12.68 22.36
C ASP A 170 3.45 -13.90 21.45
N GLU A 171 3.78 -13.78 20.13
CA GLU A 171 3.78 -14.92 19.19
C GLU A 171 5.16 -15.17 18.57
#